data_86211e727d4ce6f738a443a786bb40c8
#
_entry.id   86211e727d4ce6f738a443a786bb40c8
#
_cell.length_a   1.000
_cell.length_b   1.000
_cell.length_c   1.000
_cell.angle_alpha   90.00
_cell.angle_beta   90.00
_cell.angle_gamma   90.00
#
_symmetry.space_group_name_H-M   'P 1'
#
loop_
_entity.id
_entity.type
_entity.pdbx_description
1 polymer ?
#
loop_
_entity_poly.entity_id
_entity_poly.type
_entity_poly.pdbx_seq_one_letter_code
_entity_poly.pdbx_strand_id
1 'polypeptide(L)'
;MVMHHPSVDFLTAHAAGILPVAQSACVSAHLTYCEKCRRSNAQLQAIGGVFFEQLAPTPVSESVLDNVLARLDEPEPLHFADTASITKAEDSLPGVLRRIINGDFSQLTWKKVTRSLSISHLNTGDTHYEFALYRIGAG
;
A
#
# COMPACT_ATOMS: atom_id res chain seq x y z
N MET A 1 -7.44 16.41 10.89
CA MET A 1 -6.12 16.90 10.44
C MET A 1 -5.06 15.92 10.96
N VAL A 2 -4.22 15.34 10.10
CA VAL A 2 -3.16 14.42 10.54
C VAL A 2 -2.06 15.25 11.21
N MET A 3 -1.73 14.94 12.47
CA MET A 3 -0.76 15.72 13.27
C MET A 3 0.65 15.13 13.22
N HIS A 4 0.78 13.83 12.95
CA HIS A 4 2.06 13.14 12.88
C HIS A 4 2.36 12.73 11.45
N HIS A 5 3.59 12.94 11.01
CA HIS A 5 4.03 12.66 9.65
C HIS A 5 5.24 11.72 9.67
N PRO A 6 5.39 10.81 8.69
CA PRO A 6 6.64 10.10 8.48
C PRO A 6 7.81 11.08 8.30
N SER A 7 8.99 10.69 8.76
CA SER A 7 10.20 11.49 8.50
C SER A 7 10.50 11.58 7.00
N VAL A 8 11.30 12.55 6.60
CA VAL A 8 11.75 12.70 5.21
C VAL A 8 12.47 11.45 4.74
N ASP A 9 13.29 10.84 5.60
CA ASP A 9 14.03 9.60 5.27
C ASP A 9 13.07 8.45 4.97
N PHE A 10 11.99 8.30 5.77
CA PHE A 10 10.96 7.29 5.51
C PHE A 10 10.21 7.53 4.20
N LEU A 11 9.88 8.77 3.88
CA LEU A 11 9.23 9.11 2.61
C LEU A 11 10.18 8.87 1.43
N THR A 12 11.47 9.19 1.58
CA THR A 12 12.49 8.96 0.55
C THR A 12 12.67 7.46 0.30
N ALA A 13 12.81 6.66 1.37
CA ALA A 13 12.93 5.22 1.25
C ALA A 13 11.66 4.57 0.66
N HIS A 14 10.48 5.12 0.99
CA HIS A 14 9.21 4.70 0.39
C HIS A 14 9.16 5.01 -1.11
N ALA A 15 9.51 6.24 -1.51
CA ALA A 15 9.54 6.66 -2.90
C ALA A 15 10.55 5.87 -3.74
N ALA A 16 11.66 5.47 -3.14
CA ALA A 16 12.69 4.63 -3.74
C ALA A 16 12.35 3.13 -3.75
N GLY A 17 11.25 2.71 -3.11
CA GLY A 17 10.82 1.31 -3.07
C GLY A 17 11.69 0.39 -2.21
N ILE A 18 12.50 0.94 -1.30
CA ILE A 18 13.45 0.17 -0.45
C ILE A 18 12.95 -0.09 0.97
N LEU A 19 11.76 0.40 1.32
CA LEU A 19 11.15 0.09 2.62
C LEU A 19 10.68 -1.38 2.67
N PRO A 20 10.84 -2.06 3.82
CA PRO A 20 10.15 -3.30 4.11
C PRO A 20 8.64 -3.17 3.90
N VAL A 21 7.99 -4.28 3.51
CA VAL A 21 6.56 -4.29 3.12
C VAL A 21 5.67 -3.72 4.24
N ALA A 22 5.89 -4.11 5.49
CA ALA A 22 5.12 -3.63 6.63
C ALA A 22 5.23 -2.10 6.80
N GLN A 23 6.45 -1.56 6.72
CA GLN A 23 6.69 -0.12 6.84
C GLN A 23 6.13 0.64 5.64
N SER A 24 6.31 0.12 4.43
CA SER A 24 5.76 0.69 3.19
C SER A 24 4.22 0.75 3.25
N ALA A 25 3.57 -0.28 3.78
CA ALA A 25 2.13 -0.31 3.98
C ALA A 25 1.65 0.79 4.94
N CYS A 26 2.37 1.03 6.04
CA CYS A 26 2.06 2.12 6.97
C CYS A 26 2.17 3.49 6.30
N VAL A 27 3.25 3.73 5.54
CA VAL A 27 3.41 4.99 4.80
C VAL A 27 2.31 5.15 3.75
N SER A 28 2.02 4.11 2.97
CA SER A 28 0.96 4.13 1.95
C SER A 28 -0.42 4.41 2.56
N ALA A 29 -0.74 3.81 3.70
CA ALA A 29 -1.97 4.09 4.43
C ALA A 29 -2.02 5.56 4.91
N HIS A 30 -0.92 6.10 5.43
CA HIS A 30 -0.83 7.51 5.81
C HIS A 30 -1.02 8.45 4.62
N LEU A 31 -0.43 8.13 3.46
CA LEU A 31 -0.56 8.93 2.24
C LEU A 31 -2.01 9.00 1.74
N THR A 32 -2.87 8.05 2.08
CA THR A 32 -4.30 8.10 1.77
C THR A 32 -4.98 9.33 2.39
N TYR A 33 -4.58 9.71 3.60
CA TYR A 33 -5.24 10.76 4.38
C TYR A 33 -4.45 12.06 4.48
N CYS A 34 -3.14 12.06 4.18
CA CYS A 34 -2.27 13.22 4.35
C CYS A 34 -1.82 13.82 3.02
N GLU A 35 -2.46 14.92 2.62
CA GLU A 35 -2.12 15.64 1.39
C GLU A 35 -0.70 16.20 1.38
N LYS A 36 -0.21 16.70 2.53
CA LYS A 36 1.17 17.22 2.66
C LYS A 36 2.20 16.15 2.30
N CYS A 37 2.06 14.94 2.87
CA CYS A 37 2.97 13.85 2.60
C CYS A 37 2.81 13.31 1.18
N ARG A 38 1.60 13.31 0.60
CA ARG A 38 1.41 12.97 -0.83
C ARG A 38 2.20 13.89 -1.74
N ARG A 39 2.14 15.21 -1.50
CA ARG A 39 2.92 16.18 -2.29
C ARG A 39 4.41 15.95 -2.17
N SER A 40 4.92 15.75 -0.96
CA SER A 40 6.34 15.44 -0.75
C SER A 40 6.75 14.14 -1.44
N ASN A 41 5.94 13.09 -1.33
CA ASN A 41 6.19 11.81 -1.99
C ASN A 41 6.20 11.94 -3.52
N ALA A 42 5.27 12.71 -4.10
CA ALA A 42 5.24 12.99 -5.54
C ALA A 42 6.50 13.73 -6.03
N GLN A 43 7.02 14.68 -5.23
CA GLN A 43 8.27 15.35 -5.54
C GLN A 43 9.47 14.38 -5.55
N LEU A 44 9.54 13.48 -4.57
CA LEU A 44 10.58 12.46 -4.50
C LEU A 44 10.51 11.48 -5.68
N GLN A 45 9.30 11.06 -6.05
CA GLN A 45 9.08 10.21 -7.22
C GLN A 45 9.45 10.91 -8.54
N ALA A 46 9.19 12.23 -8.67
CA ALA A 46 9.60 13.01 -9.83
C ALA A 46 11.13 13.06 -9.98
N ILE A 47 11.87 13.17 -8.86
CA ILE A 47 13.34 13.08 -8.88
C ILE A 47 13.78 11.70 -9.38
N GLY A 48 13.15 10.61 -8.89
CA GLY A 48 13.41 9.26 -9.38
C GLY A 48 13.15 9.12 -10.90
N GLY A 49 12.09 9.75 -11.41
CA GLY A 49 11.77 9.78 -12.84
C GLY A 49 12.88 10.39 -13.69
N VAL A 50 13.48 11.47 -13.23
CA VAL A 50 14.63 12.11 -13.93
C VAL A 50 15.80 11.14 -14.05
N PHE A 51 16.08 10.33 -13.02
CA PHE A 51 17.12 9.31 -13.11
C PHE A 51 16.80 8.24 -14.14
N PHE A 52 15.54 7.84 -14.25
CA PHE A 52 15.10 6.88 -15.29
C PHE A 52 15.34 7.40 -16.70
N GLU A 53 15.07 8.68 -16.97
CA GLU A 53 15.27 9.31 -18.26
C GLU A 53 16.75 9.35 -18.68
N GLN A 54 17.66 9.28 -17.72
CA GLN A 54 19.12 9.29 -17.95
C GLN A 54 19.71 7.88 -18.17
N LEU A 55 18.93 6.81 -17.96
CA LEU A 55 19.39 5.46 -18.17
C LEU A 55 19.47 5.14 -19.67
N ALA A 56 20.51 4.41 -20.06
CA ALA A 56 20.59 3.89 -21.42
C ALA A 56 19.46 2.89 -21.68
N PRO A 57 18.73 3.00 -22.81
CA PRO A 57 17.69 2.05 -23.16
C PRO A 57 18.25 0.63 -23.24
N THR A 58 17.54 -0.32 -22.62
CA THR A 58 17.86 -1.74 -22.77
C THR A 58 17.06 -2.30 -23.94
N PRO A 59 17.71 -2.98 -24.91
CA PRO A 59 17.01 -3.58 -26.03
C PRO A 59 16.06 -4.67 -25.53
N VAL A 60 14.83 -4.65 -26.04
CA VAL A 60 13.83 -5.68 -25.81
C VAL A 60 13.56 -6.44 -27.09
N SER A 61 13.05 -7.69 -27.02
CA SER A 61 12.70 -8.44 -28.22
C SER A 61 11.53 -7.78 -28.97
N GLU A 62 11.51 -7.92 -30.29
CA GLU A 62 10.43 -7.36 -31.13
C GLU A 62 9.03 -7.88 -30.73
N SER A 63 8.95 -9.10 -30.19
CA SER A 63 7.70 -9.71 -29.74
C SER A 63 7.17 -9.17 -28.41
N VAL A 64 7.92 -8.33 -27.66
CA VAL A 64 7.49 -7.84 -26.35
C VAL A 64 6.22 -6.99 -26.45
N LEU A 65 6.17 -6.09 -27.44
CA LEU A 65 4.99 -5.25 -27.66
C LEU A 65 3.75 -6.09 -27.99
N ASP A 66 3.88 -7.02 -28.92
CA ASP A 66 2.78 -7.90 -29.34
C ASP A 66 2.27 -8.73 -28.16
N ASN A 67 3.19 -9.27 -27.33
CA ASN A 67 2.83 -10.01 -26.13
C ASN A 67 2.10 -9.16 -25.08
N VAL A 68 2.51 -7.88 -24.91
CA VAL A 68 1.82 -6.96 -24.00
C VAL A 68 0.43 -6.63 -24.52
N LEU A 69 0.31 -6.33 -25.82
CA LEU A 69 -0.98 -6.00 -26.44
C LEU A 69 -1.95 -7.19 -26.39
N ALA A 70 -1.48 -8.40 -26.67
CA ALA A 70 -2.30 -9.62 -26.58
C ALA A 70 -2.86 -9.84 -25.16
N ARG A 71 -2.07 -9.50 -24.13
CA ARG A 71 -2.53 -9.61 -22.72
C ARG A 71 -3.53 -8.55 -22.30
N LEU A 72 -3.63 -7.43 -23.00
CA LEU A 72 -4.66 -6.41 -22.72
C LEU A 72 -6.06 -6.89 -23.13
N ASP A 73 -6.14 -7.80 -24.09
CA ASP A 73 -7.41 -8.40 -24.56
C ASP A 73 -7.81 -9.64 -23.74
N GLU A 74 -6.92 -10.14 -22.86
CA GLU A 74 -7.25 -11.23 -21.94
C GLU A 74 -8.25 -10.73 -20.88
N PRO A 75 -9.30 -11.52 -20.56
CA PRO A 75 -10.18 -11.17 -19.44
C PRO A 75 -9.35 -11.06 -18.17
N GLU A 76 -9.46 -9.91 -17.52
CA GLU A 76 -8.72 -9.63 -16.28
C GLU A 76 -9.03 -10.72 -15.25
N PRO A 77 -8.05 -11.46 -14.75
CA PRO A 77 -8.29 -12.40 -13.66
C PRO A 77 -8.81 -11.58 -12.47
N LEU A 78 -10.04 -11.87 -12.03
CA LEU A 78 -10.78 -11.18 -10.96
C LEU A 78 -10.05 -11.26 -9.60
N HIS A 79 -8.82 -10.75 -9.53
CA HIS A 79 -8.02 -10.69 -8.30
C HIS A 79 -8.02 -9.32 -7.62
N PHE A 80 -8.65 -8.33 -8.24
CA PHE A 80 -8.96 -7.08 -7.54
C PHE A 80 -10.40 -7.22 -7.05
N ALA A 81 -10.56 -7.49 -5.76
CA ALA A 81 -11.85 -7.36 -5.11
C ALA A 81 -12.49 -6.06 -5.60
N ASP A 82 -13.64 -6.20 -6.24
CA ASP A 82 -14.38 -5.14 -6.91
C ASP A 82 -14.30 -3.83 -6.12
N THR A 83 -13.62 -2.85 -6.68
CA THR A 83 -13.69 -1.47 -6.21
C THR A 83 -15.09 -0.87 -6.40
N ALA A 84 -15.99 -1.60 -7.04
CA ALA A 84 -17.37 -1.17 -7.33
C ALA A 84 -18.34 -1.27 -6.16
N SER A 85 -17.99 -1.95 -5.05
CA SER A 85 -18.85 -2.06 -3.86
C SER A 85 -18.49 -1.12 -2.71
N ILE A 86 -17.75 -0.03 -2.96
CA ILE A 86 -17.50 1.01 -1.94
C ILE A 86 -18.74 1.91 -1.84
N THR A 87 -19.84 1.39 -1.32
CA THR A 87 -21.08 2.16 -1.13
C THR A 87 -21.44 2.44 0.32
N LYS A 88 -20.52 2.28 1.29
CA LYS A 88 -20.75 2.79 2.65
C LYS A 88 -19.49 3.45 3.19
N ALA A 89 -19.61 4.72 3.51
CA ALA A 89 -18.56 5.59 4.04
C ALA A 89 -17.99 5.18 5.42
N GLU A 90 -18.43 4.07 5.99
CA GLU A 90 -17.98 3.56 7.29
C GLU A 90 -16.84 2.55 7.20
N ASP A 91 -16.54 2.00 6.01
CA ASP A 91 -15.47 1.01 5.78
C ASP A 91 -14.35 1.56 4.88
N SER A 92 -13.91 2.79 5.09
CA SER A 92 -12.83 3.39 4.29
C SER A 92 -11.44 2.90 4.70
N LEU A 93 -11.23 1.59 4.63
CA LEU A 93 -9.89 1.03 4.72
C LEU A 93 -9.04 1.52 3.55
N PRO A 94 -7.80 2.01 3.80
CA PRO A 94 -6.84 2.25 2.73
C PRO A 94 -6.69 1.02 1.84
N GLY A 95 -6.66 1.22 0.52
CA GLY A 95 -6.56 0.12 -0.45
C GLY A 95 -5.37 -0.81 -0.22
N VAL A 96 -4.25 -0.28 0.32
CA VAL A 96 -3.08 -1.08 0.70
C VAL A 96 -3.41 -2.08 1.82
N LEU A 97 -4.21 -1.68 2.81
CA LEU A 97 -4.63 -2.56 3.90
C LEU A 97 -5.59 -3.64 3.42
N ARG A 98 -6.52 -3.31 2.51
CA ARG A 98 -7.41 -4.31 1.90
C ARG A 98 -6.65 -5.41 1.19
N ARG A 99 -5.57 -5.07 0.47
CA ARG A 99 -4.71 -6.04 -0.21
C ARG A 99 -3.98 -6.96 0.78
N ILE A 100 -3.47 -6.41 1.89
CA ILE A 100 -2.76 -7.19 2.91
C ILE A 100 -3.72 -8.09 3.67
N ILE A 101 -4.92 -7.62 3.98
CA ILE A 101 -5.97 -8.37 4.68
C ILE A 101 -6.58 -9.45 3.77
N ASN A 102 -6.49 -9.28 2.44
CA ASN A 102 -7.16 -10.10 1.44
C ASN A 102 -8.68 -10.18 1.66
N GLY A 103 -9.28 -9.04 2.05
CA GLY A 103 -10.71 -8.95 2.33
C GLY A 103 -11.08 -7.81 3.28
N ASP A 104 -12.12 -8.03 4.06
CA ASP A 104 -12.68 -7.08 5.02
C ASP A 104 -12.20 -7.29 6.45
N PHE A 105 -12.40 -6.28 7.29
CA PHE A 105 -12.15 -6.36 8.74
C PHE A 105 -12.87 -7.53 9.45
N SER A 106 -13.99 -8.00 8.92
CA SER A 106 -14.75 -9.12 9.45
C SER A 106 -13.98 -10.45 9.39
N GLN A 107 -13.01 -10.55 8.47
CA GLN A 107 -12.19 -11.75 8.28
C GLN A 107 -10.96 -11.78 9.19
N LEU A 108 -10.72 -10.69 9.92
CA LEU A 108 -9.58 -10.59 10.81
C LEU A 108 -9.79 -11.36 12.11
N THR A 109 -8.79 -12.13 12.52
CA THR A 109 -8.79 -12.78 13.82
C THR A 109 -8.29 -11.81 14.89
N TRP A 110 -9.21 -11.33 15.72
CA TRP A 110 -8.91 -10.39 16.79
C TRP A 110 -8.63 -11.10 18.10
N LYS A 111 -7.41 -10.90 18.63
CA LYS A 111 -7.02 -11.36 19.98
C LYS A 111 -7.25 -10.23 20.97
N LYS A 112 -8.07 -10.45 22.00
CA LYS A 112 -8.29 -9.47 23.07
C LYS A 112 -7.07 -9.44 23.97
N VAL A 113 -6.50 -8.24 24.15
CA VAL A 113 -5.32 -7.99 25.01
C VAL A 113 -5.76 -7.41 26.35
N THR A 114 -6.66 -6.41 26.31
CA THR A 114 -7.28 -5.80 27.49
C THR A 114 -8.79 -5.64 27.29
N ARG A 115 -9.47 -5.02 28.24
CA ARG A 115 -10.91 -4.76 28.16
C ARG A 115 -11.27 -3.90 26.92
N SER A 116 -10.40 -2.95 26.54
CA SER A 116 -10.62 -1.98 25.46
C SER A 116 -9.67 -2.17 24.27
N LEU A 117 -8.70 -3.11 24.32
CA LEU A 117 -7.69 -3.30 23.28
C LEU A 117 -7.74 -4.69 22.69
N SER A 118 -7.88 -4.76 21.38
CA SER A 118 -7.73 -6.00 20.60
C SER A 118 -6.67 -5.80 19.51
N ILE A 119 -5.93 -6.85 19.21
CA ILE A 119 -4.87 -6.88 18.20
C ILE A 119 -5.16 -7.96 17.16
N SER A 120 -4.87 -7.68 15.91
CA SER A 120 -4.85 -8.65 14.82
C SER A 120 -3.51 -8.57 14.09
N HIS A 121 -2.78 -9.66 14.05
CA HIS A 121 -1.52 -9.76 13.32
C HIS A 121 -1.80 -10.09 11.85
N LEU A 122 -1.11 -9.38 10.96
CA LEU A 122 -1.20 -9.56 9.52
C LEU A 122 0.10 -10.14 8.99
N ASN A 123 -0.01 -11.14 8.13
CA ASN A 123 1.15 -11.71 7.46
C ASN A 123 1.47 -10.89 6.20
N THR A 124 2.59 -10.18 6.23
CA THR A 124 3.12 -9.43 5.08
C THR A 124 4.21 -10.19 4.33
N GLY A 125 4.58 -11.40 4.78
CA GLY A 125 5.75 -12.13 4.29
C GLY A 125 7.09 -11.55 4.78
N ASP A 126 7.07 -10.49 5.59
CA ASP A 126 8.26 -9.90 6.19
C ASP A 126 8.69 -10.72 7.42
N THR A 127 9.96 -11.07 7.49
CA THR A 127 10.51 -11.85 8.61
C THR A 127 11.12 -10.99 9.72
N HIS A 128 11.30 -9.70 9.47
CA HIS A 128 11.95 -8.76 10.39
C HIS A 128 10.97 -7.85 11.11
N TYR A 129 9.78 -7.65 10.52
CA TYR A 129 8.77 -6.73 11.06
C TYR A 129 7.44 -7.44 11.21
N GLU A 130 6.86 -7.34 12.40
CA GLU A 130 5.46 -7.70 12.62
C GLU A 130 4.55 -6.53 12.18
N PHE A 131 3.50 -6.88 11.45
CA PHE A 131 2.47 -5.93 11.08
C PHE A 131 1.17 -6.28 11.79
N ALA A 132 0.67 -5.35 12.59
CA ALA A 132 -0.53 -5.59 13.38
C ALA A 132 -1.49 -4.39 13.32
N LEU A 133 -2.78 -4.71 13.36
CA LEU A 133 -3.84 -3.75 13.55
C LEU A 133 -4.29 -3.74 15.00
N TYR A 134 -4.53 -2.56 15.53
CA TYR A 134 -5.04 -2.36 16.88
C TYR A 134 -6.44 -1.78 16.81
N ARG A 135 -7.38 -2.41 17.52
CA ARG A 135 -8.73 -1.89 17.71
C ARG A 135 -8.89 -1.47 19.16
N ILE A 136 -9.13 -0.17 19.35
CA ILE A 136 -9.33 0.43 20.67
C ILE A 136 -10.81 0.76 20.81
N GLY A 137 -11.49 0.12 21.75
CA GLY A 137 -12.88 0.42 22.11
C GLY A 137 -12.95 1.64 23.04
N ALA A 138 -14.10 2.31 23.03
CA ALA A 138 -14.41 3.29 24.07
C ALA A 138 -14.38 2.59 25.43
N GLY A 139 -13.68 3.18 26.39
CA GLY A 139 -13.58 2.66 27.76
C GLY A 139 -14.91 2.74 28.50
#